data_4339ddaea304521eebb9354bd0f9973c
#
_entry.id   4339ddaea304521eebb9354bd0f9973c
#
_cell.length_a   1.000
_cell.length_b   1.000
_cell.length_c   1.000
_cell.angle_alpha   90.00
_cell.angle_beta   90.00
_cell.angle_gamma   90.00
#
_symmetry.space_group_name_H-M   'P 1'
#
loop_
_entity.id
_entity.type
_entity.pdbx_description
1 polymer ?
#
loop_
_entity_poly.entity_id
_entity_poly.type
_entity_poly.pdbx_seq_one_letter_code
_entity_poly.pdbx_strand_id
1 'polypeptide(L)'
;MKLFKRTLTTAVAVCLALQSAVVCFGAEAEEQIPAGGEEVGLYTSENDEAIQLTEDMYSSWYEGDQTYDGTEKTLYGYSLMDSNNYYRLTEDEDYVVTYENNINVGTATATFTGIGNYTGSFTKNFNIVPTDIYRANIDCEYEQSYCAGKPVQPKPIVTYNDIVLAEGVDYEIEYEDDCGELGWHYAYIKGIGNFNGTDSFEYNVVEAEISSENISVDTSCTYTGCAQTPAPVVTVSGEVLRRDVDYNVSYTNNVNAGTGYMTIAGMNGYTGYVTVPFTISPKAVSEVEILKIADVDYTGKAVRPSLFVKAD
;
A
#
# COMPACT_ATOMS: atom_id res chain seq x y z
N MET A 1 -19.56 13.79 -9.06
CA MET A 1 -19.81 12.82 -7.99
C MET A 1 -20.64 11.65 -8.59
N LYS A 2 -19.99 10.61 -9.08
CA LYS A 2 -20.62 9.35 -9.54
C LYS A 2 -19.75 8.20 -9.03
N LEU A 3 -20.30 7.46 -8.08
CA LEU A 3 -19.73 6.22 -7.53
C LEU A 3 -19.74 5.16 -8.64
N PHE A 4 -18.58 4.59 -8.97
CA PHE A 4 -18.50 3.32 -9.68
C PHE A 4 -18.30 2.20 -8.66
N LYS A 5 -19.36 1.46 -8.39
CA LYS A 5 -19.29 0.15 -7.76
C LYS A 5 -18.70 -0.84 -8.76
N ARG A 6 -17.50 -1.36 -8.51
CA ARG A 6 -16.99 -2.57 -9.16
C ARG A 6 -17.45 -3.77 -8.37
N THR A 7 -18.33 -4.54 -8.97
CA THR A 7 -18.75 -5.87 -8.51
C THR A 7 -17.62 -6.85 -8.78
N LEU A 8 -17.13 -7.49 -7.72
CA LEU A 8 -16.20 -8.62 -7.78
C LEU A 8 -17.00 -9.85 -8.22
N THR A 9 -16.76 -10.35 -9.42
CA THR A 9 -17.38 -11.59 -9.91
C THR A 9 -16.43 -12.73 -9.58
N THR A 10 -16.77 -13.48 -8.54
CA THR A 10 -16.13 -14.73 -8.18
C THR A 10 -16.53 -15.78 -9.20
N ALA A 11 -15.60 -16.22 -10.04
CA ALA A 11 -15.81 -17.36 -10.93
C ALA A 11 -15.66 -18.64 -10.12
N VAL A 12 -16.76 -19.25 -9.74
CA VAL A 12 -16.80 -20.63 -9.24
C VAL A 12 -16.77 -21.55 -10.45
N ALA A 13 -15.66 -22.24 -10.68
CA ALA A 13 -15.58 -23.32 -11.63
C ALA A 13 -16.37 -24.52 -11.11
N VAL A 14 -17.56 -24.72 -11.65
CA VAL A 14 -18.33 -25.94 -11.45
C VAL A 14 -17.86 -26.97 -12.48
N CYS A 15 -17.14 -28.00 -12.06
CA CYS A 15 -16.93 -29.20 -12.85
C CYS A 15 -18.24 -29.93 -13.05
N LEU A 16 -18.86 -29.76 -14.20
CA LEU A 16 -19.97 -30.60 -14.67
C LEU A 16 -19.37 -31.80 -15.42
N ALA A 17 -19.42 -32.96 -14.78
CA ALA A 17 -19.22 -34.22 -15.46
C ALA A 17 -20.38 -34.47 -16.41
N LEU A 18 -20.17 -34.33 -17.71
CA LEU A 18 -21.08 -34.72 -18.74
C LEU A 18 -20.92 -36.22 -19.01
N GLN A 19 -21.82 -37.03 -18.44
CA GLN A 19 -22.06 -38.37 -18.91
C GLN A 19 -22.85 -38.23 -20.23
N SER A 20 -22.20 -38.46 -21.36
CA SER A 20 -22.85 -38.58 -22.64
C SER A 20 -23.51 -39.97 -22.76
N ALA A 21 -24.81 -39.99 -22.59
CA ALA A 21 -25.60 -41.15 -22.98
C ALA A 21 -25.68 -41.21 -24.53
N VAL A 22 -25.09 -42.23 -25.10
CA VAL A 22 -25.27 -42.58 -26.50
C VAL A 22 -26.71 -43.11 -26.70
N VAL A 23 -27.55 -42.33 -27.36
CA VAL A 23 -28.88 -42.82 -27.84
C VAL A 23 -28.70 -43.36 -29.24
N CYS A 24 -28.74 -44.66 -29.38
CA CYS A 24 -28.85 -45.28 -30.71
C CYS A 24 -30.27 -45.10 -31.23
N PHE A 25 -30.43 -44.35 -32.32
CA PHE A 25 -31.64 -44.43 -33.16
C PHE A 25 -31.42 -45.47 -34.25
N GLY A 26 -32.18 -46.55 -34.17
CA GLY A 26 -32.31 -47.49 -35.28
C GLY A 26 -33.21 -46.90 -36.37
N ALA A 27 -32.69 -46.88 -37.57
CA ALA A 27 -33.49 -46.71 -38.76
C ALA A 27 -33.25 -47.95 -39.68
N GLU A 28 -34.28 -48.80 -39.79
CA GLU A 28 -34.28 -49.84 -40.75
C GLU A 28 -34.46 -49.22 -42.16
N ALA A 29 -33.49 -49.50 -43.01
CA ALA A 29 -33.67 -49.35 -44.44
C ALA A 29 -33.20 -50.67 -45.12
N GLU A 30 -34.15 -51.46 -45.57
CA GLU A 30 -33.88 -52.59 -46.47
C GLU A 30 -33.37 -52.10 -47.84
N GLU A 31 -32.12 -52.42 -48.16
CA GLU A 31 -31.62 -52.30 -49.51
C GLU A 31 -31.04 -53.66 -50.01
N GLN A 32 -31.54 -54.15 -51.12
CA GLN A 32 -31.19 -55.45 -51.69
C GLN A 32 -29.70 -55.48 -52.15
N ILE A 33 -28.97 -56.48 -51.69
CA ILE A 33 -27.60 -56.79 -52.12
C ILE A 33 -27.65 -57.65 -53.42
N PRO A 34 -26.93 -57.25 -54.53
CA PRO A 34 -26.65 -58.14 -55.61
C PRO A 34 -25.49 -59.12 -55.20
N ALA A 35 -25.73 -60.38 -55.45
CA ALA A 35 -24.79 -61.45 -55.25
C ALA A 35 -23.56 -61.34 -56.19
N GLY A 36 -22.36 -61.34 -55.62
CA GLY A 36 -21.09 -61.56 -56.32
C GLY A 36 -20.03 -60.49 -56.06
N GLY A 37 -19.24 -60.70 -55.06
CA GLY A 37 -18.01 -59.91 -54.77
C GLY A 37 -17.30 -60.49 -53.58
N GLU A 38 -16.04 -60.75 -53.75
CA GLU A 38 -15.09 -61.33 -52.78
C GLU A 38 -15.25 -60.73 -51.37
N GLU A 39 -15.29 -61.62 -50.37
CA GLU A 39 -15.15 -61.22 -48.95
C GLU A 39 -13.82 -60.46 -48.78
N VAL A 40 -13.87 -59.15 -48.76
CA VAL A 40 -12.85 -58.35 -48.17
C VAL A 40 -13.04 -58.50 -46.67
N GLY A 41 -12.22 -59.35 -46.04
CA GLY A 41 -12.18 -59.51 -44.61
C GLY A 41 -11.94 -58.14 -43.98
N LEU A 42 -12.96 -57.59 -43.35
CA LEU A 42 -12.76 -56.53 -42.36
C LEU A 42 -11.91 -57.15 -41.25
N TYR A 43 -10.61 -56.86 -41.28
CA TYR A 43 -9.80 -57.03 -40.10
C TYR A 43 -10.26 -55.95 -39.10
N THR A 44 -11.25 -56.26 -38.29
CA THR A 44 -11.41 -55.59 -36.99
C THR A 44 -10.22 -56.06 -36.17
N SER A 45 -9.26 -55.14 -35.94
CA SER A 45 -8.23 -55.35 -34.95
C SER A 45 -8.93 -55.41 -33.59
N GLU A 46 -9.16 -56.65 -33.11
CA GLU A 46 -9.45 -56.91 -31.70
C GLU A 46 -8.15 -56.57 -30.94
N ASN A 47 -8.12 -55.35 -30.37
CA ASN A 47 -7.43 -54.84 -29.22
C ASN A 47 -7.00 -53.40 -29.42
N ASP A 48 -7.98 -52.48 -29.54
CA ASP A 48 -7.72 -51.03 -29.25
C ASP A 48 -7.78 -50.83 -27.72
N GLU A 49 -6.93 -51.54 -26.95
CA GLU A 49 -6.69 -51.18 -25.57
C GLU A 49 -5.84 -49.90 -25.55
N ALA A 50 -6.42 -48.83 -25.01
CA ALA A 50 -5.71 -47.54 -24.93
C ALA A 50 -4.34 -47.71 -24.29
N ILE A 51 -3.30 -47.17 -24.90
CA ILE A 51 -1.92 -47.26 -24.47
C ILE A 51 -1.75 -46.52 -23.15
N GLN A 52 -1.14 -47.16 -22.15
CA GLN A 52 -0.87 -46.55 -20.84
C GLN A 52 0.20 -45.48 -20.99
N LEU A 53 -0.15 -44.21 -20.69
CA LEU A 53 0.81 -43.11 -20.57
C LEU A 53 1.63 -43.30 -19.29
N THR A 54 2.95 -43.41 -19.43
CA THR A 54 3.85 -43.68 -18.33
C THR A 54 5.05 -42.71 -18.29
N GLU A 55 5.69 -42.59 -17.15
CA GLU A 55 6.79 -41.64 -16.94
C GLU A 55 8.03 -41.95 -17.80
N ASP A 56 8.25 -43.17 -18.19
CA ASP A 56 9.37 -43.58 -19.06
C ASP A 56 9.25 -43.06 -20.51
N MET A 57 8.06 -42.62 -20.91
CA MET A 57 7.84 -41.90 -22.17
C MET A 57 8.36 -40.48 -22.15
N TYR A 58 8.60 -39.90 -20.96
CA TYR A 58 9.05 -38.52 -20.76
C TYR A 58 10.55 -38.41 -20.91
N SER A 59 11.01 -37.43 -21.67
CA SER A 59 12.40 -37.00 -21.72
C SER A 59 12.50 -35.50 -21.66
N SER A 60 13.46 -34.95 -20.89
CA SER A 60 13.70 -33.52 -20.77
C SER A 60 15.14 -33.19 -21.14
N TRP A 61 15.32 -32.06 -21.83
CA TRP A 61 16.64 -31.45 -22.10
C TRP A 61 16.82 -30.15 -21.28
N TYR A 62 15.85 -29.79 -20.42
CA TYR A 62 15.93 -28.68 -19.49
C TYR A 62 15.36 -29.10 -18.13
N GLU A 63 16.17 -28.97 -17.09
CA GLU A 63 15.82 -29.34 -15.70
C GLU A 63 16.16 -28.20 -14.73
N GLY A 64 16.27 -26.96 -15.22
CA GLY A 64 16.60 -25.79 -14.38
C GLY A 64 15.40 -25.27 -13.60
N ASP A 65 15.72 -24.65 -12.46
CA ASP A 65 14.75 -23.91 -11.68
C ASP A 65 14.19 -22.74 -12.48
N GLN A 66 12.93 -22.39 -12.25
CA GLN A 66 12.28 -21.23 -12.85
C GLN A 66 12.19 -20.10 -11.82
N THR A 67 12.49 -18.87 -12.23
CA THR A 67 12.43 -17.73 -11.33
C THR A 67 11.00 -17.18 -11.26
N TYR A 68 10.55 -16.83 -10.07
CA TYR A 68 9.27 -16.14 -9.85
C TYR A 68 9.22 -14.83 -10.63
N ASP A 69 8.08 -14.56 -11.29
CA ASP A 69 7.80 -13.29 -11.97
C ASP A 69 6.34 -12.84 -11.84
N GLY A 70 5.56 -13.51 -10.97
CA GLY A 70 4.14 -13.25 -10.75
C GLY A 70 3.21 -13.96 -11.73
N THR A 71 3.75 -14.72 -12.70
CA THR A 71 2.95 -15.45 -13.70
C THR A 71 3.01 -16.97 -13.47
N GLU A 72 2.03 -17.67 -14.06
CA GLU A 72 2.03 -19.13 -14.09
C GLU A 72 3.28 -19.67 -14.80
N LYS A 73 3.90 -20.67 -14.21
CA LYS A 73 5.05 -21.40 -14.76
C LYS A 73 4.59 -22.74 -15.35
N THR A 74 5.14 -23.08 -16.48
CA THR A 74 4.88 -24.34 -17.14
C THR A 74 6.18 -25.06 -17.44
N LEU A 75 6.18 -26.38 -17.49
CA LEU A 75 7.33 -27.15 -17.97
C LEU A 75 7.61 -26.83 -19.43
N TYR A 76 8.88 -26.73 -19.77
CA TYR A 76 9.36 -26.58 -21.14
C TYR A 76 10.61 -27.41 -21.36
N GLY A 77 11.05 -27.62 -22.61
CA GLY A 77 12.22 -28.39 -22.91
C GLY A 77 12.03 -29.89 -22.65
N TYR A 78 10.84 -30.43 -22.95
CA TYR A 78 10.55 -31.86 -22.82
C TYR A 78 9.88 -32.41 -24.08
N SER A 79 9.81 -33.74 -24.16
CA SER A 79 9.01 -34.49 -25.14
C SER A 79 8.54 -35.81 -24.54
N LEU A 80 7.39 -36.27 -25.01
CA LEU A 80 6.89 -37.61 -24.75
C LEU A 80 7.02 -38.44 -26.02
N MET A 81 7.50 -39.69 -25.85
CA MET A 81 7.69 -40.62 -26.99
C MET A 81 7.20 -42.01 -26.61
N ASP A 82 6.29 -42.53 -27.41
CA ASP A 82 5.97 -43.95 -27.38
C ASP A 82 7.06 -44.73 -28.11
N SER A 83 7.96 -45.31 -27.33
CA SER A 83 9.11 -46.09 -27.87
C SER A 83 8.70 -47.35 -28.60
N ASN A 84 7.53 -47.91 -28.31
CA ASN A 84 7.03 -49.13 -28.98
C ASN A 84 6.57 -48.85 -30.42
N ASN A 85 5.96 -47.67 -30.60
CA ASN A 85 5.45 -47.26 -31.90
C ASN A 85 6.37 -46.22 -32.58
N TYR A 86 7.47 -45.81 -31.97
CA TYR A 86 8.39 -44.74 -32.43
C TYR A 86 7.64 -43.47 -32.75
N TYR A 87 6.61 -43.14 -31.94
CA TYR A 87 5.71 -42.02 -32.15
C TYR A 87 5.93 -40.96 -31.06
N ARG A 88 6.11 -39.69 -31.48
CA ARG A 88 6.17 -38.55 -30.57
C ARG A 88 4.74 -38.06 -30.30
N LEU A 89 4.37 -38.06 -29.02
CA LEU A 89 3.07 -37.65 -28.58
C LEU A 89 2.89 -36.12 -28.72
N THR A 90 1.67 -35.72 -29.06
CA THR A 90 1.26 -34.33 -29.26
C THR A 90 0.35 -33.92 -28.11
N GLU A 91 0.65 -32.77 -27.48
CA GLU A 91 -0.20 -32.17 -26.47
C GLU A 91 -1.54 -31.75 -27.09
N ASP A 92 -2.65 -31.90 -26.36
CA ASP A 92 -4.05 -31.71 -26.76
C ASP A 92 -4.60 -32.76 -27.73
N GLU A 93 -3.78 -33.68 -28.26
CA GLU A 93 -4.20 -34.81 -29.10
C GLU A 93 -4.02 -36.16 -28.36
N ASP A 94 -2.87 -36.38 -27.77
CA ASP A 94 -2.48 -37.63 -27.11
C ASP A 94 -2.42 -37.54 -25.60
N TYR A 95 -2.18 -36.33 -25.09
CA TYR A 95 -2.16 -36.03 -23.65
C TYR A 95 -2.50 -34.57 -23.39
N VAL A 96 -2.89 -34.29 -22.14
CA VAL A 96 -3.03 -32.92 -21.60
C VAL A 96 -2.14 -32.75 -20.38
N VAL A 97 -1.70 -31.50 -20.12
CA VAL A 97 -0.90 -31.16 -18.93
C VAL A 97 -1.67 -30.17 -18.08
N THR A 98 -1.79 -30.49 -16.80
CA THR A 98 -2.33 -29.58 -15.78
C THR A 98 -1.26 -29.26 -14.75
N TYR A 99 -1.36 -28.07 -14.15
CA TYR A 99 -0.36 -27.56 -13.22
C TYR A 99 -0.96 -27.22 -11.87
N GLU A 100 -0.21 -27.49 -10.81
CA GLU A 100 -0.54 -27.09 -9.43
C GLU A 100 0.64 -26.40 -8.80
N ASN A 101 0.37 -25.38 -7.94
CA ASN A 101 1.38 -24.59 -7.22
C ASN A 101 2.43 -23.93 -8.13
N ASN A 102 2.04 -23.57 -9.34
CA ASN A 102 2.93 -23.14 -10.42
C ASN A 102 3.09 -21.63 -10.57
N ILE A 103 2.74 -20.83 -9.53
CA ILE A 103 2.91 -19.37 -9.52
C ILE A 103 3.97 -18.96 -8.49
N ASN A 104 3.77 -19.37 -7.23
CA ASN A 104 4.61 -18.92 -6.12
C ASN A 104 5.86 -19.80 -5.95
N VAL A 105 6.84 -19.26 -5.25
CA VAL A 105 8.07 -19.96 -4.87
C VAL A 105 7.75 -21.27 -4.15
N GLY A 106 8.41 -22.34 -4.59
CA GLY A 106 8.22 -23.68 -4.06
C GLY A 106 8.32 -24.74 -5.15
N THR A 107 7.79 -25.91 -4.86
CA THR A 107 7.73 -27.02 -5.83
C THR A 107 6.37 -27.03 -6.50
N ALA A 108 6.37 -26.83 -7.81
CA ALA A 108 5.22 -26.96 -8.67
C ALA A 108 5.11 -28.39 -9.23
N THR A 109 3.90 -28.83 -9.53
CA THR A 109 3.60 -30.15 -10.07
C THR A 109 2.91 -30.02 -11.44
N ALA A 110 3.45 -30.69 -12.43
CA ALA A 110 2.82 -30.91 -13.72
C ALA A 110 2.25 -32.33 -13.78
N THR A 111 0.97 -32.47 -14.09
CA THR A 111 0.28 -33.75 -14.26
C THR A 111 0.00 -33.98 -15.74
N PHE A 112 0.62 -35.00 -16.30
CA PHE A 112 0.39 -35.46 -17.67
C PHE A 112 -0.72 -36.50 -17.64
N THR A 113 -1.78 -36.31 -18.40
CA THR A 113 -2.92 -37.23 -18.48
C THR A 113 -3.13 -37.64 -19.92
N GLY A 114 -3.14 -38.94 -20.21
CA GLY A 114 -3.38 -39.49 -21.53
C GLY A 114 -4.82 -39.24 -21.99
N ILE A 115 -4.98 -38.92 -23.28
CA ILE A 115 -6.25 -38.75 -23.98
C ILE A 115 -6.16 -39.45 -25.33
N GLY A 116 -7.31 -39.53 -26.05
CA GLY A 116 -7.34 -40.19 -27.35
C GLY A 116 -7.00 -41.68 -27.27
N ASN A 117 -5.87 -42.06 -27.84
CA ASN A 117 -5.37 -43.46 -27.83
C ASN A 117 -4.56 -43.77 -26.55
N TYR A 118 -4.35 -42.82 -25.67
CA TYR A 118 -3.59 -42.97 -24.46
C TYR A 118 -4.47 -42.82 -23.21
N THR A 119 -4.11 -43.51 -22.12
CA THR A 119 -4.81 -43.48 -20.83
C THR A 119 -3.82 -43.45 -19.68
N GLY A 120 -4.30 -43.14 -18.46
CA GLY A 120 -3.45 -43.04 -17.28
C GLY A 120 -2.79 -41.68 -17.13
N SER A 121 -1.99 -41.52 -16.09
CA SER A 121 -1.31 -40.28 -15.80
C SER A 121 -0.02 -40.49 -15.00
N PHE A 122 0.89 -39.53 -15.11
CA PHE A 122 2.08 -39.41 -14.25
C PHE A 122 2.35 -37.93 -13.94
N THR A 123 3.20 -37.65 -12.96
CA THR A 123 3.53 -36.28 -12.52
C THR A 123 5.03 -35.99 -12.66
N LYS A 124 5.33 -34.71 -12.91
CA LYS A 124 6.67 -34.16 -12.83
C LYS A 124 6.67 -32.93 -11.95
N ASN A 125 7.68 -32.84 -11.08
CA ASN A 125 7.87 -31.65 -10.24
C ASN A 125 8.96 -30.77 -10.85
N PHE A 126 8.81 -29.45 -10.63
CA PHE A 126 9.83 -28.45 -10.94
C PHE A 126 9.82 -27.36 -9.86
N ASN A 127 10.93 -26.65 -9.70
CA ASN A 127 11.04 -25.64 -8.66
C ASN A 127 10.82 -24.25 -9.24
N ILE A 128 10.14 -23.42 -8.46
CA ILE A 128 10.08 -21.96 -8.64
C ILE A 128 10.93 -21.36 -7.52
N VAL A 129 11.97 -20.61 -7.91
CA VAL A 129 12.89 -19.96 -6.98
C VAL A 129 12.59 -18.47 -6.85
N PRO A 130 12.95 -17.85 -5.71
CA PRO A 130 12.69 -16.43 -5.50
C PRO A 130 13.38 -15.57 -6.54
N THR A 131 12.77 -14.43 -6.86
CA THR A 131 13.42 -13.35 -7.58
C THR A 131 14.09 -12.37 -6.62
N ASP A 132 15.17 -11.72 -7.08
CA ASP A 132 15.88 -10.74 -6.27
C ASP A 132 15.05 -9.46 -6.17
N ILE A 133 14.81 -8.96 -4.94
CA ILE A 133 14.04 -7.73 -4.65
C ILE A 133 14.68 -6.49 -5.30
N TYR A 134 15.97 -6.50 -5.57
CA TYR A 134 16.66 -5.44 -6.32
C TYR A 134 16.04 -5.16 -7.70
N ARG A 135 15.26 -6.09 -8.24
CA ARG A 135 14.53 -5.92 -9.51
C ARG A 135 13.20 -5.19 -9.37
N ALA A 136 12.75 -4.97 -8.15
CA ALA A 136 11.55 -4.18 -7.88
C ALA A 136 11.83 -2.69 -8.06
N ASN A 137 10.80 -1.93 -8.35
CA ASN A 137 10.86 -0.47 -8.33
C ASN A 137 10.40 0.03 -6.96
N ILE A 138 11.20 0.87 -6.32
CA ILE A 138 10.91 1.48 -5.03
C ILE A 138 10.59 2.95 -5.27
N ASP A 139 9.34 3.35 -5.03
CA ASP A 139 8.88 4.74 -5.12
C ASP A 139 8.59 5.26 -3.72
N CYS A 140 9.42 6.19 -3.25
CA CYS A 140 9.32 6.83 -1.95
C CYS A 140 9.44 8.34 -2.11
N GLU A 141 8.61 9.09 -1.37
CA GLU A 141 8.76 10.53 -1.31
C GLU A 141 10.12 10.88 -0.70
N TYR A 142 10.90 11.66 -1.45
CA TYR A 142 12.27 11.97 -1.15
C TYR A 142 12.46 12.85 0.09
N GLU A 143 11.60 13.87 0.29
CA GLU A 143 11.63 14.75 1.43
C GLU A 143 10.58 14.35 2.46
N GLN A 144 11.00 14.20 3.69
CA GLN A 144 10.16 13.85 4.83
C GLN A 144 10.22 14.95 5.88
N SER A 145 9.07 15.35 6.42
CA SER A 145 9.02 16.37 7.46
C SER A 145 9.50 15.85 8.81
N TYR A 146 10.37 16.62 9.46
CA TYR A 146 10.81 16.36 10.83
C TYR A 146 9.62 16.25 11.81
N CYS A 147 9.73 15.34 12.78
CA CYS A 147 8.76 15.16 13.84
C CYS A 147 9.49 14.92 15.18
N ALA A 148 9.54 15.92 16.04
CA ALA A 148 10.37 15.91 17.25
C ALA A 148 10.17 14.66 18.12
N GLY A 149 11.29 13.96 18.36
CA GLY A 149 11.35 12.79 19.22
C GLY A 149 10.70 11.53 18.66
N LYS A 150 10.40 11.51 17.37
CA LYS A 150 9.83 10.34 16.66
C LYS A 150 10.68 9.94 15.47
N PRO A 151 10.85 8.63 15.24
CA PRO A 151 11.43 8.14 14.00
C PRO A 151 10.60 8.58 12.79
N VAL A 152 11.25 9.02 11.72
CA VAL A 152 10.64 9.32 10.42
C VAL A 152 10.84 8.07 9.55
N GLN A 153 9.78 7.34 9.31
CA GLN A 153 9.79 6.04 8.64
C GLN A 153 8.82 6.06 7.44
N PRO A 154 9.24 6.63 6.31
CA PRO A 154 8.40 6.72 5.12
C PRO A 154 8.05 5.34 4.58
N LYS A 155 6.83 5.19 4.06
CA LYS A 155 6.36 3.93 3.47
C LYS A 155 6.44 4.02 1.95
N PRO A 156 7.41 3.34 1.31
CA PRO A 156 7.52 3.32 -0.14
C PRO A 156 6.41 2.50 -0.77
N ILE A 157 6.12 2.79 -2.03
CA ILE A 157 5.37 1.91 -2.92
C ILE A 157 6.40 1.04 -3.64
N VAL A 158 6.37 -0.26 -3.38
CA VAL A 158 7.29 -1.23 -4.01
C VAL A 158 6.51 -2.01 -5.06
N THR A 159 7.01 -2.04 -6.30
CA THR A 159 6.33 -2.71 -7.42
C THR A 159 7.28 -3.63 -8.18
N TYR A 160 6.77 -4.76 -8.65
CA TYR A 160 7.48 -5.69 -9.51
C TYR A 160 6.53 -6.21 -10.61
N ASN A 161 6.90 -6.04 -11.88
CA ASN A 161 6.05 -6.42 -13.02
C ASN A 161 4.61 -5.94 -12.89
N ASP A 162 4.42 -4.65 -12.56
CA ASP A 162 3.11 -4.00 -12.33
C ASP A 162 2.31 -4.55 -11.12
N ILE A 163 2.90 -5.44 -10.32
CA ILE A 163 2.32 -5.95 -9.07
C ILE A 163 2.82 -5.07 -7.93
N VAL A 164 1.90 -4.53 -7.12
CA VAL A 164 2.25 -3.84 -5.87
C VAL A 164 2.55 -4.87 -4.81
N LEU A 165 3.77 -4.83 -4.28
CA LEU A 165 4.25 -5.74 -3.24
C LEU A 165 3.76 -5.30 -1.86
N ALA A 166 3.55 -6.26 -0.95
CA ALA A 166 3.05 -6.04 0.39
C ALA A 166 4.15 -6.22 1.45
N GLU A 167 4.35 -5.20 2.31
CA GLU A 167 5.23 -5.31 3.49
C GLU A 167 4.74 -6.43 4.43
N GLY A 168 5.66 -7.24 4.92
CA GLY A 168 5.38 -8.41 5.76
C GLY A 168 4.96 -9.66 5.00
N VAL A 169 4.79 -9.60 3.67
CA VAL A 169 4.47 -10.74 2.79
C VAL A 169 5.55 -10.95 1.74
N ASP A 170 5.92 -9.88 1.03
CA ASP A 170 6.88 -9.89 -0.08
C ASP A 170 8.22 -9.29 0.33
N TYR A 171 8.22 -8.38 1.30
CA TYR A 171 9.41 -7.72 1.83
C TYR A 171 9.21 -7.23 3.27
N GLU A 172 10.34 -6.93 3.93
CA GLU A 172 10.43 -6.22 5.20
C GLU A 172 11.26 -4.95 5.02
N ILE A 173 11.00 -3.90 5.84
CA ILE A 173 11.78 -2.66 5.83
C ILE A 173 12.51 -2.53 7.16
N GLU A 174 13.80 -2.19 7.10
CA GLU A 174 14.64 -1.84 8.23
C GLU A 174 15.13 -0.41 8.06
N TYR A 175 14.91 0.44 9.08
CA TYR A 175 15.35 1.83 9.10
C TYR A 175 16.57 2.00 9.99
N GLU A 176 17.38 3.03 9.73
CA GLU A 176 18.48 3.43 10.60
C GLU A 176 17.98 3.88 11.99
N ASP A 177 18.79 3.69 13.03
CA ASP A 177 18.41 4.01 14.42
C ASP A 177 18.17 5.52 14.65
N ASP A 178 18.84 6.38 13.87
CA ASP A 178 18.75 7.84 13.94
C ASP A 178 17.77 8.46 12.93
N CYS A 179 16.91 7.67 12.33
CA CYS A 179 15.99 8.07 11.28
C CYS A 179 14.98 9.18 11.65
N GLY A 180 15.02 9.72 12.85
CA GLY A 180 14.27 10.88 13.32
C GLY A 180 15.04 12.20 13.33
N GLU A 181 16.32 12.21 12.99
CA GLU A 181 17.15 13.41 12.95
C GLU A 181 17.09 14.09 11.56
N LEU A 182 17.45 15.38 11.51
CA LEU A 182 17.52 16.11 10.24
C LEU A 182 18.68 15.60 9.39
N GLY A 183 18.43 15.42 8.10
CA GLY A 183 19.44 15.00 7.14
C GLY A 183 19.06 13.75 6.37
N TRP A 184 20.08 13.18 5.72
CA TRP A 184 19.94 11.99 4.88
C TRP A 184 19.94 10.72 5.69
N HIS A 185 19.00 9.82 5.34
CA HIS A 185 18.84 8.50 5.94
C HIS A 185 18.65 7.45 4.86
N TYR A 186 18.95 6.21 5.23
CA TYR A 186 18.73 5.03 4.41
C TYR A 186 17.71 4.11 5.07
N ALA A 187 16.92 3.47 4.24
CA ALA A 187 16.10 2.33 4.64
C ALA A 187 16.41 1.14 3.73
N TYR A 188 16.45 -0.05 4.32
CA TYR A 188 16.80 -1.28 3.65
C TYR A 188 15.56 -2.14 3.46
N ILE A 189 15.35 -2.62 2.23
CA ILE A 189 14.26 -3.53 1.89
C ILE A 189 14.87 -4.92 1.74
N LYS A 190 14.35 -5.88 2.50
CA LYS A 190 14.73 -7.29 2.45
C LYS A 190 13.60 -8.10 1.86
N GLY A 191 13.85 -8.78 0.74
CA GLY A 191 12.89 -9.69 0.11
C GLY A 191 12.58 -10.90 0.98
N ILE A 192 11.31 -11.30 1.04
CA ILE A 192 10.78 -12.50 1.69
C ILE A 192 9.74 -13.18 0.80
N GLY A 193 9.35 -14.40 1.13
CA GLY A 193 8.35 -15.14 0.35
C GLY A 193 8.79 -15.42 -1.07
N ASN A 194 8.19 -14.76 -2.04
CA ASN A 194 8.53 -14.88 -3.45
C ASN A 194 9.77 -14.08 -3.86
N PHE A 195 10.35 -13.33 -2.95
CA PHE A 195 11.52 -12.50 -3.16
C PHE A 195 12.64 -12.87 -2.22
N ASN A 196 13.88 -12.59 -2.61
CA ASN A 196 15.08 -12.70 -1.80
C ASN A 196 15.97 -11.46 -2.01
N GLY A 197 17.16 -11.47 -1.40
CA GLY A 197 18.12 -10.36 -1.52
C GLY A 197 17.70 -9.12 -0.73
N THR A 198 18.41 -8.03 -0.99
CA THR A 198 18.20 -6.73 -0.33
C THR A 198 18.37 -5.60 -1.33
N ASP A 199 17.61 -4.54 -1.12
CA ASP A 199 17.76 -3.25 -1.78
C ASP A 199 17.63 -2.13 -0.75
N SER A 200 17.84 -0.87 -1.14
CA SER A 200 17.73 0.28 -0.26
C SER A 200 17.18 1.49 -0.99
N PHE A 201 16.57 2.39 -0.23
CA PHE A 201 16.23 3.72 -0.70
C PHE A 201 16.70 4.78 0.30
N GLU A 202 16.95 5.97 -0.21
CA GLU A 202 17.35 7.12 0.59
C GLU A 202 16.21 8.14 0.68
N TYR A 203 16.15 8.88 1.77
CA TYR A 203 15.25 9.99 1.98
C TYR A 203 15.92 11.05 2.84
N ASN A 204 15.43 12.29 2.76
CA ASN A 204 15.98 13.43 3.48
C ASN A 204 14.95 13.96 4.48
N VAL A 205 15.26 13.93 5.76
CA VAL A 205 14.43 14.55 6.80
C VAL A 205 14.74 16.05 6.84
N VAL A 206 13.76 16.86 6.48
CA VAL A 206 13.85 18.33 6.42
C VAL A 206 13.09 18.98 7.55
N GLU A 207 13.43 20.24 7.88
CA GLU A 207 12.69 21.00 8.87
C GLU A 207 11.20 21.09 8.52
N ALA A 208 10.34 20.89 9.51
CA ALA A 208 8.90 21.02 9.36
C ALA A 208 8.48 22.50 9.46
N GLU A 209 7.72 22.99 8.48
CA GLU A 209 7.27 24.37 8.46
C GLU A 209 6.04 24.59 9.37
N ILE A 210 6.11 25.62 10.23
CA ILE A 210 4.98 26.13 10.99
C ILE A 210 4.23 27.15 10.11
N SER A 211 2.98 26.86 9.77
CA SER A 211 2.07 27.71 9.02
C SER A 211 0.92 28.23 9.90
N SER A 212 0.12 29.13 9.37
CA SER A 212 -1.07 29.65 10.10
C SER A 212 -2.10 28.57 10.42
N GLU A 213 -2.17 27.51 9.62
CA GLU A 213 -3.10 26.39 9.81
C GLU A 213 -2.74 25.52 11.03
N ASN A 214 -1.46 25.58 11.45
CA ASN A 214 -0.95 24.85 12.59
C ASN A 214 -1.30 25.49 13.94
N ILE A 215 -1.87 26.73 13.96
CA ILE A 215 -1.98 27.53 15.16
C ILE A 215 -3.45 27.67 15.58
N SER A 216 -3.73 27.31 16.83
CA SER A 216 -4.98 27.57 17.52
C SER A 216 -4.74 28.46 18.73
N VAL A 217 -5.46 29.56 18.85
CA VAL A 217 -5.32 30.50 19.96
C VAL A 217 -6.62 31.33 20.17
N ASP A 218 -6.93 31.66 21.42
CA ASP A 218 -7.93 32.68 21.72
C ASP A 218 -7.33 34.08 21.47
N THR A 219 -7.88 34.77 20.49
CA THR A 219 -7.41 36.09 20.04
C THR A 219 -8.10 37.25 20.75
N SER A 220 -8.90 37.02 21.81
CA SER A 220 -9.62 38.04 22.57
C SER A 220 -9.00 38.24 23.96
N CYS A 221 -8.65 39.48 24.26
CA CYS A 221 -8.15 39.89 25.57
C CYS A 221 -8.88 41.18 26.04
N THR A 222 -8.86 41.47 27.33
CA THR A 222 -9.34 42.74 27.89
C THR A 222 -8.16 43.51 28.47
N TYR A 223 -8.15 44.83 28.30
CA TYR A 223 -7.11 45.71 28.84
C TYR A 223 -7.04 45.60 30.37
N THR A 224 -5.82 45.32 30.89
CA THR A 224 -5.53 45.20 32.31
C THR A 224 -4.44 46.16 32.79
N GLY A 225 -3.89 46.99 31.89
CA GLY A 225 -2.71 47.80 32.16
C GLY A 225 -1.37 47.05 32.06
N CYS A 226 -1.41 45.74 31.90
CA CYS A 226 -0.25 44.87 31.73
C CYS A 226 -0.18 44.25 30.33
N ALA A 227 0.95 43.70 29.98
CA ALA A 227 1.14 42.99 28.71
C ALA A 227 0.21 41.79 28.61
N GLN A 228 -0.55 41.70 27.53
CA GLN A 228 -1.39 40.56 27.18
C GLN A 228 -0.58 39.56 26.38
N THR A 229 -0.61 38.31 26.79
CA THR A 229 0.19 37.23 26.20
C THR A 229 -0.66 35.96 25.93
N PRO A 230 -1.61 36.04 24.97
CA PRO A 230 -2.39 34.85 24.63
C PRO A 230 -1.50 33.67 24.28
N ALA A 231 -1.86 32.48 24.77
CA ALA A 231 -1.04 31.28 24.62
C ALA A 231 -1.51 30.47 23.39
N PRO A 232 -0.68 30.36 22.33
CA PRO A 232 -1.01 29.53 21.19
C PRO A 232 -0.83 28.05 21.51
N VAL A 233 -1.64 27.19 20.86
CA VAL A 233 -1.38 25.78 20.68
C VAL A 233 -0.92 25.59 19.25
N VAL A 234 0.28 25.09 19.05
CA VAL A 234 0.87 24.83 17.74
C VAL A 234 0.89 23.34 17.52
N THR A 235 0.31 22.89 16.38
CA THR A 235 0.23 21.46 16.04
C THR A 235 0.76 21.25 14.64
N VAL A 236 1.81 20.43 14.48
CA VAL A 236 2.39 20.06 13.18
C VAL A 236 2.36 18.55 13.04
N SER A 237 1.89 18.05 11.91
CA SER A 237 1.77 16.60 11.63
C SER A 237 1.03 15.81 12.74
N GLY A 238 0.02 16.45 13.37
CA GLY A 238 -0.77 15.85 14.45
C GLY A 238 -0.12 15.90 15.85
N GLU A 239 1.10 16.46 15.98
CA GLU A 239 1.81 16.60 17.26
C GLU A 239 1.71 18.03 17.79
N VAL A 240 1.41 18.15 19.09
CA VAL A 240 1.42 19.43 19.78
C VAL A 240 2.84 19.81 20.16
N LEU A 241 3.32 20.92 19.62
CA LEU A 241 4.67 21.41 19.83
C LEU A 241 4.84 22.05 21.22
N ARG A 242 6.05 21.99 21.74
CA ARG A 242 6.42 22.55 23.05
C ARG A 242 6.97 23.96 22.88
N ARG A 243 6.33 24.92 23.55
CA ARG A 243 6.83 26.29 23.60
C ARG A 243 8.23 26.33 24.27
N ASP A 244 9.09 27.22 23.77
CA ASP A 244 10.47 27.44 24.19
C ASP A 244 11.42 26.22 23.95
N VAL A 245 10.92 25.19 23.27
CA VAL A 245 11.69 24.02 22.79
C VAL A 245 11.56 23.89 21.28
N ASP A 246 10.35 23.76 20.78
CA ASP A 246 10.06 23.51 19.35
C ASP A 246 9.69 24.81 18.62
N TYR A 247 9.22 25.81 19.36
CA TYR A 247 8.95 27.16 18.87
C TYR A 247 9.06 28.21 19.98
N ASN A 248 9.30 29.46 19.62
CA ASN A 248 9.22 30.59 20.53
C ASN A 248 8.04 31.52 20.18
N VAL A 249 7.66 32.40 21.13
CA VAL A 249 6.58 33.38 20.93
C VAL A 249 7.04 34.75 21.39
N SER A 250 6.88 35.75 20.53
CA SER A 250 7.10 37.15 20.85
C SER A 250 5.82 37.95 20.63
N TYR A 251 5.69 39.10 21.33
CA TYR A 251 4.53 39.94 21.28
C TYR A 251 4.90 41.39 21.01
N THR A 252 4.03 42.07 20.24
CA THR A 252 4.15 43.51 20.00
C THR A 252 2.78 44.17 20.12
N ASN A 253 2.76 45.47 20.53
CA ASN A 253 1.54 46.26 20.75
C ASN A 253 0.53 45.60 21.72
N ASN A 254 1.05 44.85 22.69
CA ASN A 254 0.25 43.96 23.53
C ASN A 254 -0.14 44.50 24.89
N VAL A 255 -0.06 45.83 25.11
CA VAL A 255 -0.40 46.49 26.38
C VAL A 255 -1.70 47.27 26.26
N ASN A 256 -1.80 48.18 25.28
CA ASN A 256 -2.91 49.07 25.13
C ASN A 256 -4.09 48.47 24.36
N ALA A 257 -5.30 48.94 24.62
CA ALA A 257 -6.48 48.59 23.86
C ALA A 257 -6.25 48.84 22.34
N GLY A 258 -6.66 47.89 21.50
CA GLY A 258 -6.43 47.91 20.08
C GLY A 258 -5.97 46.52 19.56
N THR A 259 -5.22 46.52 18.48
CA THR A 259 -4.66 45.26 17.92
C THR A 259 -3.25 45.03 18.39
N GLY A 260 -3.08 43.94 19.13
CA GLY A 260 -1.77 43.35 19.44
C GLY A 260 -1.38 42.31 18.41
N TYR A 261 -0.10 41.94 18.36
CA TYR A 261 0.41 40.91 17.47
C TYR A 261 1.25 39.93 18.27
N MET A 262 1.08 38.66 17.94
CA MET A 262 1.86 37.52 18.43
C MET A 262 2.60 36.91 17.25
N THR A 263 3.93 36.78 17.36
CA THR A 263 4.74 36.10 16.35
C THR A 263 5.27 34.80 16.91
N ILE A 264 4.98 33.70 16.25
CA ILE A 264 5.43 32.35 16.53
C ILE A 264 6.56 32.04 15.54
N ALA A 265 7.70 31.57 16.00
CA ALA A 265 8.85 31.21 15.17
C ALA A 265 9.33 29.82 15.53
N GLY A 266 9.48 28.96 14.53
CA GLY A 266 9.97 27.59 14.68
C GLY A 266 11.44 27.54 15.12
N MET A 267 11.84 26.45 15.78
CA MET A 267 13.20 26.17 16.21
C MET A 267 13.39 24.66 16.40
N ASN A 268 14.66 24.21 16.43
CA ASN A 268 15.04 22.81 16.70
C ASN A 268 14.34 21.76 15.81
N GLY A 269 14.44 21.92 14.48
CA GLY A 269 13.82 21.04 13.50
C GLY A 269 12.48 21.56 12.96
N TYR A 270 12.01 22.71 13.48
CA TYR A 270 10.89 23.45 12.92
C TYR A 270 11.33 24.80 12.36
N THR A 271 10.75 25.19 11.24
CA THR A 271 11.08 26.43 10.55
C THR A 271 9.85 27.30 10.33
N GLY A 272 10.03 28.47 9.75
CA GLY A 272 8.96 29.43 9.47
C GLY A 272 8.60 30.31 10.66
N TYR A 273 7.82 31.34 10.39
CA TYR A 273 7.24 32.21 11.40
C TYR A 273 5.86 32.70 10.97
N VAL A 274 4.97 32.80 11.94
CA VAL A 274 3.57 33.24 11.71
C VAL A 274 3.25 34.35 12.67
N THR A 275 2.69 35.46 12.16
CA THR A 275 2.17 36.56 12.98
C THR A 275 0.67 36.50 13.04
N VAL A 276 0.13 36.34 14.23
CA VAL A 276 -1.32 36.28 14.51
C VAL A 276 -1.75 37.58 15.23
N PRO A 277 -2.69 38.35 14.67
CA PRO A 277 -3.27 39.49 15.36
C PRO A 277 -4.23 39.01 16.47
N PHE A 278 -4.28 39.76 17.58
CA PHE A 278 -5.29 39.58 18.62
C PHE A 278 -5.85 40.93 19.08
N THR A 279 -7.08 40.94 19.62
CA THR A 279 -7.77 42.15 20.02
C THR A 279 -7.67 42.34 21.51
N ILE A 280 -7.26 43.55 21.95
CA ILE A 280 -7.32 43.99 23.34
C ILE A 280 -8.49 44.98 23.45
N SER A 281 -9.59 44.51 24.01
CA SER A 281 -10.77 45.33 24.25
C SER A 281 -10.52 46.32 25.41
N PRO A 282 -11.04 47.56 25.32
CA PRO A 282 -11.00 48.48 26.45
C PRO A 282 -11.69 47.90 27.69
N LYS A 283 -11.17 48.13 28.87
CA LYS A 283 -11.87 47.85 30.12
C LYS A 283 -13.07 48.81 30.26
N ALA A 284 -14.23 48.28 30.62
CA ALA A 284 -15.42 49.08 30.82
C ALA A 284 -15.24 50.03 32.05
N VAL A 285 -15.70 51.28 31.92
CA VAL A 285 -15.61 52.23 33.03
C VAL A 285 -16.39 51.74 34.27
N SER A 286 -17.44 50.94 34.07
CA SER A 286 -18.18 50.27 35.16
C SER A 286 -17.35 49.26 35.98
N GLU A 287 -16.21 48.84 35.45
CA GLU A 287 -15.30 47.83 36.06
C GLU A 287 -14.09 48.46 36.76
N VAL A 288 -14.06 49.81 36.83
CA VAL A 288 -12.99 50.52 37.53
C VAL A 288 -13.48 51.08 38.85
N GLU A 289 -12.63 51.09 39.85
CA GLU A 289 -12.92 51.69 41.15
C GLU A 289 -12.80 53.22 41.06
N ILE A 290 -13.87 53.93 41.39
CA ILE A 290 -13.81 55.39 41.56
C ILE A 290 -13.47 55.66 42.99
N LEU A 291 -12.28 56.21 43.26
CA LEU A 291 -11.85 56.53 44.63
C LEU A 291 -12.71 57.65 45.20
N LYS A 292 -13.04 57.53 46.47
CA LYS A 292 -13.82 58.57 47.21
C LYS A 292 -13.14 59.91 47.07
N ILE A 293 -13.92 60.86 46.60
CA ILE A 293 -13.50 62.26 46.59
C ILE A 293 -13.44 62.77 48.05
N ALA A 294 -12.27 63.29 48.44
CA ALA A 294 -12.10 63.87 49.78
C ALA A 294 -13.04 65.04 50.01
N ASP A 295 -13.56 65.12 51.21
CA ASP A 295 -14.38 66.31 51.65
C ASP A 295 -13.53 67.55 51.54
N VAL A 296 -14.15 68.66 51.04
CA VAL A 296 -13.52 69.94 50.84
C VAL A 296 -14.32 71.02 51.50
N ASP A 297 -13.64 71.96 52.14
CA ASP A 297 -14.29 73.06 52.83
C ASP A 297 -14.93 74.04 51.83
N TYR A 298 -16.07 74.63 52.27
CA TYR A 298 -16.76 75.61 51.49
C TYR A 298 -15.97 76.94 51.44
N THR A 299 -15.56 77.38 50.25
CA THR A 299 -14.72 78.55 50.03
C THR A 299 -15.50 79.74 49.44
N GLY A 300 -16.83 79.67 49.23
CA GLY A 300 -17.62 80.66 48.53
C GLY A 300 -17.42 80.68 47.02
N LYS A 301 -16.63 79.77 46.48
CA LYS A 301 -16.34 79.61 45.04
C LYS A 301 -16.59 78.16 44.62
N ALA A 302 -16.77 77.94 43.29
CA ALA A 302 -16.93 76.63 42.75
C ALA A 302 -15.67 75.77 43.02
N VAL A 303 -15.84 74.67 43.74
CA VAL A 303 -14.81 73.69 44.00
C VAL A 303 -14.84 72.55 42.90
N ARG A 304 -13.72 72.28 42.29
CA ARG A 304 -13.54 71.18 41.28
C ARG A 304 -12.54 70.19 41.83
N PRO A 305 -12.97 69.23 42.62
CA PRO A 305 -12.04 68.15 43.07
C PRO A 305 -11.55 67.32 41.92
N SER A 306 -10.31 66.83 42.07
CA SER A 306 -9.78 65.84 41.14
C SER A 306 -10.46 64.48 41.36
N LEU A 307 -10.91 63.83 40.30
CA LEU A 307 -11.44 62.51 40.34
C LEU A 307 -10.26 61.55 40.11
N PHE A 308 -10.10 60.58 40.97
CA PHE A 308 -9.12 59.49 40.80
C PHE A 308 -9.87 58.21 40.54
N VAL A 309 -9.41 57.49 39.51
CA VAL A 309 -9.93 56.21 39.09
C VAL A 309 -8.81 55.18 39.20
N LYS A 310 -9.09 54.05 39.81
CA LYS A 310 -8.16 52.92 39.92
C LYS A 310 -8.69 51.79 39.04
N ALA A 311 -7.85 51.31 38.12
CA ALA A 311 -8.06 50.08 37.38
C ALA A 311 -7.20 49.00 38.03
N ASP A 312 -7.80 47.90 38.47
CA ASP A 312 -7.09 46.75 39.04
C ASP A 312 -6.29 46.03 37.99
#